data_4869ab9854bdd89a7ddb5eac17361c8a
#
_entry.id   4869ab9854bdd89a7ddb5eac17361c8a
#
_cell.length_a   1.000
_cell.length_b   1.000
_cell.length_c   1.000
_cell.angle_alpha   90.00
_cell.angle_beta   90.00
_cell.angle_gamma   90.00
#
_symmetry.space_group_name_H-M   'P 1'
#
loop_
_entity.id
_entity.type
_entity.pdbx_description
1 polymer ?
#
loop_
_entity_poly.entity_id
_entity_poly.type
_entity_poly.pdbx_seq_one_letter_code
_entity_poly.pdbx_strand_id
1 'polypeptide(L)'
;MDIIEKARELGKLIQQEESYIALQKAQADADADMELQNLIGDFNMKRMSINNEASKKDKDSDKLALLNSQMREDYSKIMSNKNMIAYNEAKDAFDMIANRVLAIVQQSAEGADPETADYSTSSCSGSCSTCG
;
A
#
# COMPACT_ATOMS: atom_id res chain seq x y z
N MET A 1 1.51 33.92 9.25
CA MET A 1 0.73 32.89 8.56
C MET A 1 0.41 31.76 9.51
N ASP A 2 -0.86 31.40 9.53
CA ASP A 2 -1.36 30.34 10.40
C ASP A 2 -0.80 28.96 10.00
N ILE A 3 -0.54 28.11 10.97
CA ILE A 3 -0.03 26.74 10.75
C ILE A 3 -1.00 25.90 9.89
N ILE A 4 -2.31 26.12 10.05
CA ILE A 4 -3.32 25.40 9.26
C ILE A 4 -3.29 25.84 7.81
N GLU A 5 -3.09 27.14 7.56
CA GLU A 5 -2.92 27.63 6.19
C GLU A 5 -1.70 27.00 5.51
N LYS A 6 -0.60 26.88 6.23
CA LYS A 6 0.61 26.20 5.73
C LYS A 6 0.34 24.72 5.43
N ALA A 7 -0.41 24.06 6.27
CA ALA A 7 -0.79 22.66 6.03
C ALA A 7 -1.65 22.53 4.76
N ARG A 8 -2.56 23.48 4.52
CA ARG A 8 -3.39 23.49 3.29
C ARG A 8 -2.54 23.76 2.04
N GLU A 9 -1.56 24.66 2.14
CA GLU A 9 -0.60 24.90 1.04
C GLU A 9 0.20 23.62 0.74
N LEU A 10 0.66 22.91 1.78
CA LEU A 10 1.34 21.64 1.63
C LEU A 10 0.45 20.62 0.92
N GLY A 11 -0.82 20.54 1.29
CA GLY A 11 -1.79 19.67 0.63
C GLY A 11 -1.91 19.95 -0.86
N LYS A 12 -1.94 21.23 -1.24
CA LYS A 12 -1.99 21.63 -2.65
C LYS A 12 -0.72 21.20 -3.39
N LEU A 13 0.46 21.36 -2.76
CA LEU A 13 1.73 20.94 -3.33
C LEU A 13 1.79 19.42 -3.53
N ILE A 14 1.27 18.64 -2.57
CA ILE A 14 1.18 17.18 -2.67
C ILE A 14 0.40 16.77 -3.92
N GLN A 15 -0.72 17.43 -4.18
CA GLN A 15 -1.57 17.10 -5.34
C GLN A 15 -0.98 17.58 -6.67
N GLN A 16 0.07 18.40 -6.65
CA GLN A 16 0.81 18.83 -7.83
C GLN A 16 2.07 17.99 -8.07
N GLU A 17 2.41 17.12 -7.13
CA GLU A 17 3.60 16.27 -7.22
C GLU A 17 3.46 15.25 -8.35
N GLU A 18 4.54 15.04 -9.11
CA GLU A 18 4.54 14.09 -10.24
C GLU A 18 4.13 12.68 -9.81
N SER A 19 4.62 12.22 -8.66
CA SER A 19 4.27 10.88 -8.14
C SER A 19 2.79 10.77 -7.79
N TYR A 20 2.18 11.84 -7.29
CA TYR A 20 0.73 11.86 -7.04
C TYR A 20 -0.06 11.73 -8.34
N ILE A 21 0.30 12.53 -9.35
CA ILE A 21 -0.34 12.53 -10.66
C ILE A 21 -0.19 11.16 -11.33
N ALA A 22 1.02 10.59 -11.28
CA ALA A 22 1.29 9.27 -11.83
C ALA A 22 0.47 8.18 -11.12
N LEU A 23 0.32 8.28 -9.80
CA LEU A 23 -0.48 7.35 -9.02
C LEU A 23 -1.96 7.42 -9.41
N GLN A 24 -2.50 8.63 -9.57
CA GLN A 24 -3.90 8.81 -9.99
C GLN A 24 -4.15 8.20 -11.37
N LYS A 25 -3.23 8.41 -12.30
CA LYS A 25 -3.32 7.82 -13.65
C LYS A 25 -3.22 6.30 -13.60
N ALA A 26 -2.25 5.78 -12.87
CA ALA A 26 -2.03 4.33 -12.75
C ALA A 26 -3.23 3.65 -12.10
N GLN A 27 -3.84 4.27 -11.10
CA GLN A 27 -5.05 3.75 -10.47
C GLN A 27 -6.23 3.71 -11.45
N ALA A 28 -6.42 4.77 -12.23
CA ALA A 28 -7.49 4.80 -13.24
C ALA A 28 -7.27 3.71 -14.30
N ASP A 29 -6.03 3.51 -14.74
CA ASP A 29 -5.70 2.48 -15.73
C ASP A 29 -5.94 1.07 -15.16
N ALA A 30 -5.56 0.84 -13.91
CA ALA A 30 -5.80 -0.44 -13.22
C ALA A 30 -7.28 -0.70 -13.03
N ASP A 31 -8.06 0.30 -12.64
CA ASP A 31 -9.50 0.17 -12.44
C ASP A 31 -10.23 -0.13 -13.76
N ALA A 32 -9.71 0.35 -14.87
CA ALA A 32 -10.28 0.12 -16.20
C ALA A 32 -9.83 -1.20 -16.83
N ASP A 33 -8.83 -1.87 -16.26
CA ASP A 33 -8.32 -3.15 -16.75
C ASP A 33 -9.21 -4.28 -16.24
N MET A 34 -10.13 -4.74 -17.09
CA MET A 34 -11.11 -5.77 -16.70
C MET A 34 -10.45 -7.11 -16.37
N GLU A 35 -9.38 -7.48 -17.06
CA GLU A 35 -8.65 -8.70 -16.76
C GLU A 35 -8.07 -8.65 -15.36
N LEU A 36 -7.43 -7.52 -15.01
CA LEU A 36 -6.89 -7.30 -13.67
C LEU A 36 -7.99 -7.34 -12.61
N GLN A 37 -9.11 -6.66 -12.85
CA GLN A 37 -10.21 -6.62 -11.90
C GLN A 37 -10.81 -8.01 -11.67
N ASN A 38 -10.91 -8.83 -12.71
CA ASN A 38 -11.38 -10.21 -12.60
C ASN A 38 -10.40 -11.06 -11.79
N LEU A 39 -9.10 -10.89 -12.00
CA LEU A 39 -8.07 -11.59 -11.21
C LEU A 39 -8.15 -11.23 -9.73
N ILE A 40 -8.32 -9.95 -9.44
CA ILE A 40 -8.46 -9.46 -8.05
C ILE A 40 -9.72 -10.04 -7.40
N GLY A 41 -10.83 -10.06 -8.15
CA GLY A 41 -12.08 -10.64 -7.67
C GLY A 41 -11.94 -12.13 -7.35
N ASP A 42 -11.32 -12.90 -8.24
CA ASP A 42 -11.05 -14.31 -8.02
C ASP A 42 -10.15 -14.56 -6.81
N PHE A 43 -9.11 -13.75 -6.67
CA PHE A 43 -8.21 -13.81 -5.52
C PHE A 43 -8.98 -13.59 -4.21
N ASN A 44 -9.82 -12.56 -4.18
CA ASN A 44 -10.61 -12.24 -2.99
C ASN A 44 -11.63 -13.33 -2.66
N MET A 45 -12.27 -13.91 -3.65
CA MET A 45 -13.21 -15.05 -3.46
C MET A 45 -12.50 -16.25 -2.88
N LYS A 46 -11.30 -16.58 -3.38
CA LYS A 46 -10.51 -17.69 -2.87
C LYS A 46 -10.06 -17.45 -1.43
N ARG A 47 -9.68 -16.20 -1.12
CA ARG A 47 -9.33 -15.83 0.25
C ARG A 47 -10.51 -16.03 1.21
N MET A 48 -11.70 -15.63 0.80
CA MET A 48 -12.93 -15.84 1.58
C MET A 48 -13.23 -17.33 1.75
N SER A 49 -13.08 -18.11 0.69
CA SER A 49 -13.28 -19.55 0.73
C SER A 49 -12.30 -20.25 1.68
N ILE A 50 -11.05 -19.81 1.67
CA ILE A 50 -10.02 -20.31 2.60
C ILE A 50 -10.42 -20.01 4.04
N ASN A 51 -10.82 -18.78 4.32
CA ASN A 51 -11.23 -18.37 5.67
C ASN A 51 -12.44 -19.17 6.15
N ASN A 52 -13.42 -19.39 5.27
CA ASN A 52 -14.61 -20.18 5.60
C ASN A 52 -14.25 -21.63 5.89
N GLU A 53 -13.41 -22.26 5.06
CA GLU A 53 -12.99 -23.63 5.26
C GLU A 53 -12.14 -23.79 6.51
N ALA A 54 -11.22 -22.86 6.76
CA ALA A 54 -10.33 -22.89 7.92
C ALA A 54 -11.09 -22.75 9.25
N SER A 55 -12.28 -22.13 9.25
CA SER A 55 -13.08 -21.95 10.46
C SER A 55 -14.02 -23.12 10.75
N LYS A 56 -14.12 -24.12 9.87
CA LYS A 56 -14.91 -25.32 10.09
C LYS A 56 -14.23 -26.26 11.07
N LYS A 57 -15.02 -27.02 11.83
CA LYS A 57 -14.49 -28.08 12.71
C LYS A 57 -13.86 -29.21 11.88
N ASP A 58 -14.52 -29.58 10.78
CA ASP A 58 -14.06 -30.63 9.87
C ASP A 58 -13.39 -30.01 8.65
N LYS A 59 -12.23 -29.36 8.87
CA LYS A 59 -11.46 -28.73 7.79
C LYS A 59 -11.01 -29.79 6.77
N ASP A 60 -11.24 -29.48 5.50
CA ASP A 60 -10.71 -30.29 4.41
C ASP A 60 -9.33 -29.76 4.03
N SER A 61 -8.30 -30.48 4.46
CA SER A 61 -6.89 -30.11 4.22
C SER A 61 -6.55 -30.03 2.74
N ASP A 62 -7.10 -30.97 1.95
CA ASP A 62 -6.85 -31.03 0.50
C ASP A 62 -7.47 -29.82 -0.19
N LYS A 63 -8.68 -29.46 0.21
CA LYS A 63 -9.37 -28.28 -0.31
C LYS A 63 -8.63 -27.00 0.04
N LEU A 64 -8.15 -26.87 1.27
CA LEU A 64 -7.34 -25.73 1.70
C LEU A 64 -6.04 -25.62 0.91
N ALA A 65 -5.35 -26.75 0.69
CA ALA A 65 -4.12 -26.79 -0.10
C ALA A 65 -4.36 -26.35 -1.54
N LEU A 66 -5.46 -26.82 -2.15
CA LEU A 66 -5.84 -26.45 -3.52
C LEU A 66 -6.16 -24.97 -3.61
N LEU A 67 -6.99 -24.44 -2.70
CA LEU A 67 -7.36 -23.03 -2.68
C LEU A 67 -6.14 -22.13 -2.47
N ASN A 68 -5.22 -22.51 -1.57
CA ASN A 68 -3.99 -21.76 -1.35
C ASN A 68 -3.11 -21.73 -2.61
N SER A 69 -3.00 -22.85 -3.30
CA SER A 69 -2.24 -22.94 -4.55
C SER A 69 -2.84 -22.04 -5.63
N GLN A 70 -4.17 -22.10 -5.81
CA GLN A 70 -4.89 -21.27 -6.78
C GLN A 70 -4.79 -19.79 -6.45
N MET A 71 -4.86 -19.45 -5.16
CA MET A 71 -4.73 -18.06 -4.70
C MET A 71 -3.33 -17.51 -4.99
N ARG A 72 -2.28 -18.31 -4.79
CA ARG A 72 -0.91 -17.92 -5.14
C ARG A 72 -0.73 -17.74 -6.63
N GLU A 73 -1.37 -18.57 -7.43
CA GLU A 73 -1.35 -18.45 -8.89
C GLU A 73 -2.01 -17.14 -9.32
N ASP A 74 -3.18 -16.83 -8.79
CA ASP A 74 -3.88 -15.56 -9.05
C ASP A 74 -3.03 -14.35 -8.63
N TYR A 75 -2.40 -14.43 -7.46
CA TYR A 75 -1.51 -13.39 -6.96
C TYR A 75 -0.34 -13.15 -7.93
N SER A 76 0.27 -14.22 -8.41
CA SER A 76 1.36 -14.13 -9.38
C SER A 76 0.93 -13.43 -10.66
N LYS A 77 -0.27 -13.75 -11.16
CA LYS A 77 -0.83 -13.12 -12.36
C LYS A 77 -1.15 -11.65 -12.13
N ILE A 78 -1.69 -11.31 -10.96
CA ILE A 78 -1.97 -9.93 -10.56
C ILE A 78 -0.66 -9.13 -10.54
N MET A 79 0.37 -9.64 -9.89
CA MET A 79 1.63 -8.94 -9.71
C MET A 79 2.45 -8.83 -10.99
N SER A 80 2.17 -9.64 -12.00
CA SER A 80 2.80 -9.53 -13.33
C SER A 80 1.98 -8.72 -14.33
N ASN A 81 0.77 -8.28 -13.98
CA ASN A 81 -0.04 -7.42 -14.82
C ASN A 81 0.61 -6.04 -14.95
N LYS A 82 0.73 -5.53 -16.18
CA LYS A 82 1.43 -4.26 -16.44
C LYS A 82 0.82 -3.06 -15.72
N ASN A 83 -0.51 -3.01 -15.61
CA ASN A 83 -1.19 -1.91 -14.93
C ASN A 83 -1.02 -2.00 -13.42
N MET A 84 -0.95 -3.22 -12.87
CA MET A 84 -0.65 -3.44 -11.46
C MET A 84 0.80 -3.04 -11.13
N ILE A 85 1.74 -3.39 -12.00
CA ILE A 85 3.15 -2.99 -11.86
C ILE A 85 3.26 -1.47 -11.85
N ALA A 86 2.63 -0.79 -12.82
CA ALA A 86 2.65 0.67 -12.91
C ALA A 86 2.04 1.32 -11.65
N TYR A 87 0.94 0.76 -11.15
CA TYR A 87 0.30 1.24 -9.92
C TYR A 87 1.23 1.09 -8.71
N ASN A 88 1.84 -0.09 -8.55
CA ASN A 88 2.75 -0.35 -7.43
C ASN A 88 3.96 0.57 -7.46
N GLU A 89 4.55 0.79 -8.63
CA GLU A 89 5.69 1.71 -8.79
C GLU A 89 5.32 3.15 -8.44
N ALA A 90 4.18 3.62 -8.94
CA ALA A 90 3.70 4.97 -8.65
C ALA A 90 3.35 5.14 -7.18
N LYS A 91 2.73 4.13 -6.58
CA LYS A 91 2.39 4.13 -5.15
C LYS A 91 3.64 4.18 -4.28
N ASP A 92 4.65 3.38 -4.60
CA ASP A 92 5.91 3.37 -3.84
C ASP A 92 6.61 4.73 -3.93
N ALA A 93 6.65 5.34 -5.10
CA ALA A 93 7.24 6.67 -5.29
C ALA A 93 6.49 7.73 -4.48
N PHE A 94 5.17 7.70 -4.50
CA PHE A 94 4.36 8.65 -3.73
C PHE A 94 4.50 8.40 -2.23
N ASP A 95 4.49 7.14 -1.79
CA ASP A 95 4.63 6.78 -0.38
C ASP A 95 5.96 7.27 0.21
N MET A 96 7.02 7.27 -0.57
CA MET A 96 8.32 7.81 -0.14
C MET A 96 8.19 9.29 0.23
N ILE A 97 7.53 10.09 -0.59
CA ILE A 97 7.31 11.51 -0.34
C ILE A 97 6.37 11.71 0.85
N ALA A 98 5.26 10.98 0.87
CA ALA A 98 4.27 11.08 1.95
C ALA A 98 4.89 10.71 3.30
N ASN A 99 5.69 9.66 3.35
CA ASN A 99 6.35 9.22 4.58
C ASN A 99 7.36 10.28 5.08
N ARG A 100 8.07 10.93 4.18
CA ARG A 100 9.00 12.00 4.55
C ARG A 100 8.26 13.19 5.13
N VAL A 101 7.17 13.61 4.50
CA VAL A 101 6.34 14.71 4.99
C VAL A 101 5.77 14.40 6.37
N LEU A 102 5.20 13.22 6.54
CA LEU A 102 4.64 12.80 7.83
C LEU A 102 5.70 12.72 8.91
N ALA A 103 6.90 12.22 8.58
CA ALA A 103 8.01 12.13 9.53
C ALA A 103 8.47 13.51 9.99
N ILE A 104 8.56 14.47 9.06
CA ILE A 104 8.96 15.84 9.40
C ILE A 104 7.94 16.47 10.36
N VAL A 105 6.65 16.31 10.06
CA VAL A 105 5.57 16.83 10.92
C VAL A 105 5.62 16.19 12.30
N GLN A 106 5.69 14.86 12.33
CA GLN A 106 5.69 14.10 13.59
C GLN A 106 6.88 14.43 14.48
N GLN A 107 8.08 14.40 13.90
CA GLN A 107 9.32 14.68 14.64
C GLN A 107 9.37 16.13 15.12
N SER A 108 8.89 17.06 14.31
CA SER A 108 8.77 18.47 14.72
C SER A 108 7.85 18.64 15.91
N ALA A 109 6.74 17.91 15.94
CA ALA A 109 5.79 17.92 17.06
C ALA A 109 6.42 17.36 18.35
N GLU A 110 7.41 16.48 18.21
CA GLU A 110 8.16 15.88 19.34
C GLU A 110 9.37 16.72 19.76
N GLY A 111 9.61 17.84 19.12
CA GLY A 111 10.68 18.78 19.47
C GLY A 111 11.99 18.61 18.70
N ALA A 112 12.02 17.77 17.68
CA ALA A 112 13.20 17.65 16.81
C ALA A 112 13.39 18.90 15.95
N ASP A 113 14.62 19.10 15.46
CA ASP A 113 14.94 20.20 14.55
C ASP A 113 14.24 19.95 13.21
N PRO A 114 13.30 20.83 12.80
CA PRO A 114 12.59 20.65 11.53
C PRO A 114 13.50 20.63 10.29
N GLU A 115 14.65 21.28 10.36
CA GLU A 115 15.59 21.35 9.24
C GLU A 115 16.26 20.00 8.95
N THR A 116 16.37 19.13 9.95
CA THR A 116 17.03 17.84 9.83
C THR A 116 16.07 16.65 9.97
N ALA A 117 14.83 16.91 10.38
CA ALA A 117 13.81 15.87 10.54
C ALA A 117 13.49 15.22 9.19
N ASP A 118 13.46 13.90 9.15
CA ASP A 118 13.12 13.16 7.92
C ASP A 118 12.77 11.71 8.26
N TYR A 119 12.18 11.03 7.30
CA TYR A 119 11.88 9.62 7.39
C TYR A 119 13.17 8.81 7.34
N SER A 120 13.25 7.80 8.21
CA SER A 120 14.40 6.89 8.26
C SER A 120 13.91 5.44 8.39
N THR A 121 14.35 4.59 7.49
CA THR A 121 14.03 3.16 7.52
C THR A 121 14.66 2.47 8.75
N SER A 122 15.79 2.99 9.23
CA SER A 122 16.45 2.43 10.40
C SER A 122 15.66 2.63 11.69
N SER A 123 14.91 3.72 11.78
CA SER A 123 14.07 3.97 12.96
C SER A 123 12.88 3.00 13.03
N CYS A 124 12.38 2.58 11.89
CA CYS A 124 11.30 1.58 11.85
C CYS A 124 11.76 0.23 12.40
N SER A 125 12.93 -0.23 12.00
CA SER A 125 13.46 -1.50 12.49
C SER A 125 13.79 -1.45 13.98
N GLY A 126 14.23 -0.31 14.48
CA GLY A 126 14.47 -0.10 15.90
C GLY A 126 13.21 -0.17 16.74
N SER A 127 12.14 0.46 16.28
CA SER A 127 10.88 0.45 17.00
C SER A 127 10.22 -0.93 16.99
N CYS A 128 10.36 -1.68 15.89
CA CYS A 128 9.86 -3.04 15.81
C CYS A 128 10.57 -3.98 16.79
N SER A 129 11.86 -3.81 16.98
CA SER A 129 12.62 -4.63 17.93
C SER A 129 12.27 -4.32 19.38
N THR A 130 11.85 -3.09 19.68
CA THR A 130 11.43 -2.72 21.04
C THR A 130 10.01 -3.15 21.35
N CYS A 131 9.16 -3.26 20.35
CA CYS A 131 7.80 -3.73 20.53
C CYS A 131 7.71 -5.26 20.66
N GLY A 132 8.74 -5.96 20.22
CA GLY A 132 8.86 -7.41 20.39
C GLY A 132 9.49 -7.77 21.73
#